data_5c9737c0349c691876d4794ee32b36c4
#
_entry.id   5c9737c0349c691876d4794ee32b36c4
#
_cell.length_a   1.000
_cell.length_b   1.000
_cell.length_c   1.000
_cell.angle_alpha   90.00
_cell.angle_beta   90.00
_cell.angle_gamma   90.00
#
_symmetry.space_group_name_H-M   'P 1'
#
loop_
_entity.id
_entity.type
_entity.pdbx_description
1 polymer ?
#
loop_
_entity_poly.entity_id
_entity_poly.type
_entity_poly.pdbx_seq_one_letter_code
_entity_poly.pdbx_strand_id
1 'polypeptide(L)'
;MGILAAFGLIVFAILPKESAPVTYSFVLGNEWVLIKEWIVNSKSGSFGFSFLSLLAIALAVVQFRAHKTIRLASALFSFSFLMSFLCWAAAGKFIPFTGLLQGALILSVPLIFGAMAGVLSERSGVINIAIEGQLLAGAFMSGVVASLMQNTWAGLLIAPFAGAAISWLLAVFAIKYGIDQVVLGFVLNVLVIGLTSFLYKKLLIPYQSTWNSGGTFAPIEIPILSKIPVIGPIL
;
A
#
# COMPACT_ATOMS: atom_id res chain seq x y z
N MET A 1 21.19 -5.44 10.81
CA MET A 1 20.96 -4.23 11.61
C MET A 1 22.21 -3.33 11.70
N GLY A 2 23.37 -3.82 12.17
CA GLY A 2 24.57 -2.97 12.38
C GLY A 2 25.04 -2.20 11.16
N ILE A 3 25.12 -2.83 9.99
CA ILE A 3 25.53 -2.19 8.72
C ILE A 3 24.54 -1.09 8.33
N LEU A 4 23.23 -1.36 8.46
CA LEU A 4 22.17 -0.37 8.14
C LEU A 4 22.19 0.81 9.12
N ALA A 5 22.44 0.59 10.41
CA ALA A 5 22.56 1.67 11.38
C ALA A 5 23.78 2.55 11.10
N ALA A 6 24.93 1.96 10.80
CA ALA A 6 26.12 2.69 10.41
C ALA A 6 25.91 3.50 9.11
N PHE A 7 25.27 2.90 8.13
CA PHE A 7 24.86 3.58 6.90
C PHE A 7 23.94 4.76 7.20
N GLY A 8 22.88 4.55 8.00
CA GLY A 8 21.94 5.60 8.40
C GLY A 8 22.62 6.75 9.14
N LEU A 9 23.51 6.45 10.08
CA LEU A 9 24.27 7.46 10.81
C LEU A 9 25.15 8.30 9.87
N ILE A 10 25.87 7.66 8.96
CA ILE A 10 26.77 8.34 8.04
C ILE A 10 25.97 9.16 7.03
N VAL A 11 25.03 8.55 6.32
CA VAL A 11 24.33 9.16 5.18
C VAL A 11 23.26 10.14 5.62
N PHE A 12 22.49 9.84 6.67
CA PHE A 12 21.35 10.68 7.07
C PHE A 12 21.72 11.74 8.12
N ALA A 13 22.72 11.48 8.96
CA ALA A 13 23.04 12.37 10.07
C ALA A 13 24.35 13.15 9.88
N ILE A 14 25.43 12.53 9.36
CA ILE A 14 26.76 13.15 9.28
C ILE A 14 26.97 13.89 7.97
N LEU A 15 26.64 13.26 6.81
CA LEU A 15 26.91 13.83 5.49
C LEU A 15 26.10 15.10 5.15
N PRO A 16 24.83 15.29 5.58
CA PRO A 16 24.07 16.48 5.25
C PRO A 16 24.69 17.75 5.85
N LYS A 17 25.03 18.72 5.00
CA LYS A 17 25.60 20.01 5.41
C LYS A 17 24.53 20.99 5.88
N GLU A 18 23.38 20.98 5.24
CA GLU A 18 22.28 21.90 5.51
C GLU A 18 21.30 21.31 6.52
N SER A 19 20.74 22.17 7.33
CA SER A 19 19.79 21.84 8.37
C SER A 19 18.52 22.65 8.13
N ALA A 20 17.43 21.96 7.83
CA ALA A 20 16.13 22.57 7.57
C ALA A 20 15.04 21.97 8.45
N PRO A 21 13.99 22.72 8.83
CA PRO A 21 12.89 22.17 9.60
C PRO A 21 12.09 21.16 8.76
N VAL A 22 11.71 20.06 9.39
CA VAL A 22 10.78 19.08 8.85
C VAL A 22 9.50 19.18 9.65
N THR A 23 8.37 19.39 9.01
CA THR A 23 7.08 19.49 9.66
C THR A 23 6.29 18.22 9.42
N TYR A 24 6.02 17.46 10.49
CA TYR A 24 5.13 16.30 10.47
C TYR A 24 3.73 16.76 10.85
N SER A 25 2.74 16.61 9.97
CA SER A 25 1.34 16.91 10.28
C SER A 25 0.58 15.61 10.57
N PHE A 26 -0.16 15.65 11.68
CA PHE A 26 -1.05 14.57 12.13
C PHE A 26 -2.52 14.88 11.85
N VAL A 27 -2.81 15.97 11.13
CA VAL A 27 -4.16 16.44 10.80
C VAL A 27 -4.35 16.44 9.31
N LEU A 28 -5.49 15.93 8.82
CA LEU A 28 -5.91 16.01 7.41
C LEU A 28 -6.87 17.18 7.15
N GLY A 29 -7.54 17.67 8.18
CA GLY A 29 -8.53 18.74 8.09
C GLY A 29 -8.64 19.55 9.39
N ASN A 30 -9.86 19.86 9.82
CA ASN A 30 -10.12 20.67 11.02
C ASN A 30 -10.40 19.80 12.26
N GLU A 31 -9.67 18.72 12.43
CA GLU A 31 -9.84 17.75 13.50
C GLU A 31 -9.27 18.26 14.82
N TRP A 32 -9.84 17.77 15.93
CA TRP A 32 -9.29 18.03 17.25
C TRP A 32 -8.16 17.01 17.54
N VAL A 33 -6.91 17.46 17.47
CA VAL A 33 -5.72 16.67 17.82
C VAL A 33 -4.87 17.50 18.79
N LEU A 34 -4.34 16.84 19.81
CA LEU A 34 -3.48 17.49 20.83
C LEU A 34 -2.21 18.09 20.22
N ILE A 35 -1.61 17.41 19.25
CA ILE A 35 -0.41 17.86 18.53
C ILE A 35 -0.76 17.87 17.06
N LYS A 36 -1.04 19.04 16.50
CA LYS A 36 -1.36 19.18 15.08
C LYS A 36 -0.15 19.00 14.19
N GLU A 37 0.98 19.54 14.62
CA GLU A 37 2.23 19.54 13.88
C GLU A 37 3.41 19.27 14.81
N TRP A 38 4.34 18.49 14.36
CA TRP A 38 5.60 18.25 15.04
C TRP A 38 6.76 18.73 14.15
N ILE A 39 7.42 19.79 14.59
CA ILE A 39 8.51 20.40 13.84
C ILE A 39 9.83 19.89 14.42
N VAL A 40 10.62 19.24 13.59
CA VAL A 40 11.94 18.69 13.94
C VAL A 40 12.96 19.23 12.97
N ASN A 41 14.09 19.68 13.47
CA ASN A 41 15.21 20.03 12.60
C ASN A 41 15.80 18.77 11.96
N SER A 42 15.95 18.74 10.63
CA SER A 42 16.34 17.56 9.86
C SER A 42 17.63 16.93 10.38
N LYS A 43 18.65 17.74 10.63
CA LYS A 43 19.97 17.25 11.06
C LYS A 43 19.96 16.70 12.49
N SER A 44 19.38 17.43 13.44
CA SER A 44 19.28 16.97 14.84
C SER A 44 18.33 15.79 14.98
N GLY A 45 17.22 15.78 14.23
CA GLY A 45 16.28 14.67 14.18
C GLY A 45 16.92 13.40 13.60
N SER A 46 17.55 13.49 12.44
CA SER A 46 18.27 12.35 11.85
C SER A 46 19.35 11.80 12.77
N PHE A 47 20.12 12.67 13.41
CA PHE A 47 21.15 12.27 14.36
C PHE A 47 20.53 11.55 15.58
N GLY A 48 19.50 12.13 16.19
CA GLY A 48 18.83 11.55 17.36
C GLY A 48 18.21 10.18 17.04
N PHE A 49 17.52 10.06 15.93
CA PHE A 49 16.92 8.77 15.51
C PHE A 49 17.97 7.76 15.04
N SER A 50 19.08 8.16 14.41
CA SER A 50 20.19 7.27 14.10
C SER A 50 20.86 6.75 15.38
N PHE A 51 21.04 7.61 16.39
CA PHE A 51 21.57 7.21 17.69
C PHE A 51 20.61 6.23 18.39
N LEU A 52 19.30 6.47 18.34
CA LEU A 52 18.30 5.55 18.88
C LEU A 52 18.34 4.18 18.18
N SER A 53 18.63 4.14 16.87
CA SER A 53 18.80 2.89 16.14
C SER A 53 20.02 2.09 16.63
N LEU A 54 21.10 2.75 17.02
CA LEU A 54 22.27 2.09 17.65
C LEU A 54 21.93 1.54 19.03
N LEU A 55 21.17 2.27 19.85
CA LEU A 55 20.68 1.77 21.13
C LEU A 55 19.76 0.56 20.96
N ALA A 56 18.92 0.54 19.93
CA ALA A 56 18.08 -0.61 19.62
C ALA A 56 18.91 -1.85 19.25
N ILE A 57 20.06 -1.68 18.59
CA ILE A 57 21.00 -2.78 18.32
C ILE A 57 21.63 -3.29 19.63
N ALA A 58 22.07 -2.38 20.51
CA ALA A 58 22.60 -2.77 21.81
C ALA A 58 21.56 -3.58 22.60
N LEU A 59 20.31 -3.14 22.61
CA LEU A 59 19.19 -3.87 23.19
C LEU A 59 19.01 -5.26 22.55
N ALA A 60 19.08 -5.34 21.21
CA ALA A 60 18.99 -6.61 20.49
C ALA A 60 20.09 -7.60 20.90
N VAL A 61 21.33 -7.12 21.08
CA VAL A 61 22.45 -7.94 21.53
C VAL A 61 22.21 -8.46 22.96
N VAL A 62 21.73 -7.60 23.86
CA VAL A 62 21.39 -7.99 25.25
C VAL A 62 20.27 -9.03 25.26
N GLN A 63 19.20 -8.81 24.50
CA GLN A 63 18.08 -9.76 24.38
C GLN A 63 18.53 -11.09 23.80
N PHE A 64 19.39 -11.08 22.78
CA PHE A 64 19.93 -12.28 22.14
C PHE A 64 20.79 -13.10 23.15
N ARG A 65 21.66 -12.43 23.88
CA ARG A 65 22.47 -13.09 24.91
C ARG A 65 21.64 -13.67 26.08
N ALA A 66 20.52 -13.03 26.38
CA ALA A 66 19.57 -13.48 27.40
C ALA A 66 18.56 -14.54 26.87
N HIS A 67 18.74 -15.06 25.66
CA HIS A 67 17.83 -16.00 24.99
C HIS A 67 16.37 -15.50 24.92
N LYS A 68 16.17 -14.18 24.91
CA LYS A 68 14.84 -13.54 24.76
C LYS A 68 14.57 -13.21 23.30
N THR A 69 13.28 -13.02 22.97
CA THR A 69 12.86 -12.60 21.63
C THR A 69 13.32 -11.17 21.35
N ILE A 70 13.92 -10.96 20.18
CA ILE A 70 14.42 -9.63 19.75
C ILE A 70 13.35 -8.75 19.08
N ARG A 71 12.06 -9.12 19.21
CA ARG A 71 10.96 -8.41 18.52
C ARG A 71 10.89 -6.93 18.87
N LEU A 72 11.01 -6.59 20.16
CA LEU A 72 10.97 -5.20 20.60
C LEU A 72 12.16 -4.40 20.05
N ALA A 73 13.35 -4.97 20.12
CA ALA A 73 14.56 -4.32 19.61
C ALA A 73 14.51 -4.12 18.10
N SER A 74 13.98 -5.11 17.34
CA SER A 74 13.81 -4.98 15.89
C SER A 74 12.75 -3.93 15.53
N ALA A 75 11.66 -3.84 16.28
CA ALA A 75 10.63 -2.81 16.05
C ALA A 75 11.19 -1.41 16.32
N LEU A 76 11.89 -1.22 17.44
CA LEU A 76 12.56 0.05 17.77
C LEU A 76 13.61 0.44 16.73
N PHE A 77 14.41 -0.53 16.26
CA PHE A 77 15.37 -0.30 15.20
C PHE A 77 14.71 0.16 13.92
N SER A 78 13.68 -0.57 13.45
CA SER A 78 12.96 -0.24 12.20
C SER A 78 12.31 1.14 12.27
N PHE A 79 11.65 1.45 13.38
CA PHE A 79 11.04 2.75 13.61
C PHE A 79 12.09 3.88 13.60
N SER A 80 13.16 3.71 14.37
CA SER A 80 14.21 4.74 14.48
C SER A 80 14.95 4.95 13.16
N PHE A 81 15.24 3.88 12.43
CA PHE A 81 15.89 3.97 11.13
C PHE A 81 14.99 4.68 10.10
N LEU A 82 13.71 4.34 10.07
CA LEU A 82 12.72 4.98 9.19
C LEU A 82 12.57 6.47 9.52
N MET A 83 12.47 6.83 10.79
CA MET A 83 12.35 8.23 11.22
C MET A 83 13.61 9.03 10.92
N SER A 84 14.80 8.43 11.06
CA SER A 84 16.06 9.05 10.65
C SER A 84 16.09 9.35 9.16
N PHE A 85 15.68 8.38 8.33
CA PHE A 85 15.55 8.56 6.90
C PHE A 85 14.54 9.65 6.54
N LEU A 86 13.37 9.66 7.17
CA LEU A 86 12.33 10.66 6.91
C LEU A 86 12.78 12.08 7.29
N CYS A 87 13.46 12.23 8.43
CA CYS A 87 14.04 13.53 8.82
C CYS A 87 15.06 14.03 7.79
N TRP A 88 15.84 13.15 7.22
CA TRP A 88 16.83 13.50 6.19
C TRP A 88 16.16 13.80 4.85
N ALA A 89 15.29 12.91 4.37
CA ALA A 89 14.69 13.00 3.03
C ALA A 89 13.69 14.16 2.90
N ALA A 90 13.06 14.55 4.00
CA ALA A 90 12.06 15.61 4.03
C ALA A 90 12.59 16.94 4.57
N ALA A 91 13.90 17.14 4.58
CA ALA A 91 14.50 18.42 5.01
C ALA A 91 13.87 19.61 4.26
N GLY A 92 13.32 20.57 4.98
CA GLY A 92 12.62 21.74 4.43
C GLY A 92 11.24 21.44 3.84
N LYS A 93 10.67 20.24 4.09
CA LYS A 93 9.38 19.83 3.54
C LYS A 93 8.37 19.50 4.62
N PHE A 94 7.12 19.44 4.19
CA PHE A 94 5.96 19.04 4.98
C PHE A 94 5.63 17.58 4.72
N ILE A 95 5.45 16.79 5.79
CA ILE A 95 5.04 15.38 5.72
C ILE A 95 3.63 15.26 6.31
N PRO A 96 2.59 15.02 5.50
CA PRO A 96 1.24 14.72 5.98
C PRO A 96 1.19 13.27 6.45
N PHE A 97 1.53 13.02 7.72
CA PHE A 97 1.65 11.65 8.27
C PHE A 97 0.31 10.88 8.18
N THR A 98 -0.79 11.53 8.54
CA THR A 98 -2.13 10.94 8.45
C THR A 98 -2.51 10.64 7.00
N GLY A 99 -2.16 11.52 6.04
CA GLY A 99 -2.36 11.28 4.61
C GLY A 99 -1.52 10.11 4.07
N LEU A 100 -0.29 9.94 4.56
CA LEU A 100 0.53 8.78 4.22
C LEU A 100 -0.08 7.47 4.73
N LEU A 101 -0.61 7.46 5.97
CA LEU A 101 -1.29 6.29 6.53
C LEU A 101 -2.57 5.96 5.75
N GLN A 102 -3.37 6.97 5.41
CA GLN A 102 -4.56 6.80 4.57
C GLN A 102 -4.19 6.21 3.21
N GLY A 103 -3.19 6.77 2.52
CA GLY A 103 -2.71 6.23 1.25
C GLY A 103 -2.19 4.80 1.36
N ALA A 104 -1.45 4.48 2.43
CA ALA A 104 -0.97 3.13 2.68
C ALA A 104 -2.12 2.15 2.92
N LEU A 105 -3.16 2.55 3.67
CA LEU A 105 -4.34 1.72 3.89
C LEU A 105 -5.08 1.44 2.57
N ILE A 106 -5.36 2.48 1.78
CA ILE A 106 -6.03 2.35 0.49
C ILE A 106 -5.27 1.39 -0.43
N LEU A 107 -3.94 1.52 -0.51
CA LEU A 107 -3.10 0.64 -1.33
C LEU A 107 -2.98 -0.78 -0.78
N SER A 108 -3.14 -0.98 0.53
CA SER A 108 -3.05 -2.31 1.15
C SER A 108 -4.29 -3.16 0.90
N VAL A 109 -5.46 -2.56 0.72
CA VAL A 109 -6.73 -3.28 0.53
C VAL A 109 -6.68 -4.29 -0.62
N PRO A 110 -6.32 -3.92 -1.86
CA PRO A 110 -6.24 -4.89 -2.96
C PRO A 110 -5.18 -5.97 -2.71
N LEU A 111 -4.08 -5.64 -2.03
CA LEU A 111 -3.03 -6.62 -1.68
C LEU A 111 -3.53 -7.65 -0.68
N ILE A 112 -4.29 -7.22 0.35
CA ILE A 112 -4.89 -8.11 1.34
C ILE A 112 -5.88 -9.06 0.67
N PHE A 113 -6.81 -8.55 -0.14
CA PHE A 113 -7.77 -9.38 -0.85
C PHE A 113 -7.11 -10.32 -1.87
N GLY A 114 -6.08 -9.85 -2.57
CA GLY A 114 -5.26 -10.67 -3.47
C GLY A 114 -4.57 -11.82 -2.73
N ALA A 115 -3.96 -11.54 -1.58
CA ALA A 115 -3.32 -12.57 -0.75
C ALA A 115 -4.34 -13.59 -0.23
N MET A 116 -5.52 -13.15 0.22
CA MET A 116 -6.60 -14.05 0.65
C MET A 116 -7.10 -14.93 -0.50
N ALA A 117 -7.26 -14.37 -1.70
CA ALA A 117 -7.63 -15.14 -2.89
C ALA A 117 -6.57 -16.20 -3.22
N GLY A 118 -5.28 -15.86 -3.11
CA GLY A 118 -4.18 -16.80 -3.30
C GLY A 118 -4.23 -17.97 -2.31
N VAL A 119 -4.40 -17.68 -1.02
CA VAL A 119 -4.52 -18.72 0.02
C VAL A 119 -5.71 -19.65 -0.23
N LEU A 120 -6.86 -19.12 -0.65
CA LEU A 120 -8.03 -19.92 -0.96
C LEU A 120 -7.80 -20.84 -2.17
N SER A 121 -7.16 -20.32 -3.21
CA SER A 121 -6.82 -21.09 -4.42
C SER A 121 -5.84 -22.21 -4.10
N GLU A 122 -4.78 -21.94 -3.34
CA GLU A 122 -3.79 -22.95 -2.94
C GLU A 122 -4.41 -24.06 -2.09
N ARG A 123 -5.34 -23.72 -1.20
CA ARG A 123 -6.08 -24.73 -0.41
C ARG A 123 -6.96 -25.63 -1.28
N SER A 124 -7.41 -25.17 -2.43
CA SER A 124 -8.14 -26.00 -3.40
C SER A 124 -7.24 -26.79 -4.36
N GLY A 125 -5.91 -26.67 -4.20
CA GLY A 125 -4.91 -27.38 -5.03
C GLY A 125 -4.55 -26.64 -6.33
N VAL A 126 -4.94 -25.37 -6.47
CA VAL A 126 -4.63 -24.56 -7.65
C VAL A 126 -3.72 -23.40 -7.26
N ILE A 127 -2.53 -23.33 -7.84
CA ILE A 127 -1.62 -22.20 -7.67
C ILE A 127 -2.09 -21.06 -8.57
N ASN A 128 -2.67 -20.01 -7.97
CA ASN A 128 -3.22 -18.88 -8.70
C ASN A 128 -2.21 -17.72 -8.81
N ILE A 129 -1.47 -17.67 -9.90
CA ILE A 129 -0.60 -16.54 -10.24
C ILE A 129 -1.36 -15.45 -11.02
N ALA A 130 -2.57 -15.76 -11.54
CA ALA A 130 -3.37 -14.83 -12.34
C ALA A 130 -4.12 -13.75 -11.50
N ILE A 131 -3.84 -13.63 -10.20
CA ILE A 131 -4.56 -12.71 -9.28
C ILE A 131 -4.49 -11.26 -9.75
N GLU A 132 -3.34 -10.82 -10.25
CA GLU A 132 -3.16 -9.47 -10.78
C GLU A 132 -4.10 -9.20 -11.96
N GLY A 133 -4.17 -10.14 -12.92
CA GLY A 133 -5.10 -10.07 -14.05
C GLY A 133 -6.57 -10.10 -13.61
N GLN A 134 -6.91 -10.91 -12.61
CA GLN A 134 -8.27 -10.97 -12.05
C GLN A 134 -8.69 -9.63 -11.44
N LEU A 135 -7.83 -9.02 -10.64
CA LEU A 135 -8.07 -7.71 -10.03
C LEU A 135 -8.17 -6.61 -11.10
N LEU A 136 -7.27 -6.63 -12.09
CA LEU A 136 -7.27 -5.67 -13.19
C LEU A 136 -8.50 -5.79 -14.07
N ALA A 137 -8.94 -7.02 -14.41
CA ALA A 137 -10.17 -7.26 -15.17
C ALA A 137 -11.39 -6.75 -14.40
N GLY A 138 -11.45 -7.03 -13.08
CA GLY A 138 -12.50 -6.54 -12.20
C GLY A 138 -12.56 -5.02 -12.16
N ALA A 139 -11.42 -4.36 -11.93
CA ALA A 139 -11.32 -2.90 -11.89
C ALA A 139 -11.70 -2.25 -13.22
N PHE A 140 -11.22 -2.81 -14.34
CA PHE A 140 -11.53 -2.31 -15.69
C PHE A 140 -13.03 -2.39 -15.99
N MET A 141 -13.64 -3.57 -15.79
CA MET A 141 -15.06 -3.77 -16.06
C MET A 141 -15.94 -2.97 -15.10
N SER A 142 -15.52 -2.82 -13.85
CA SER A 142 -16.21 -1.94 -12.89
C SER A 142 -16.28 -0.50 -13.39
N GLY A 143 -15.17 0.07 -13.83
CA GLY A 143 -15.12 1.44 -14.35
C GLY A 143 -15.96 1.62 -15.60
N VAL A 144 -15.90 0.67 -16.54
CA VAL A 144 -16.68 0.70 -17.79
C VAL A 144 -18.18 0.61 -17.50
N VAL A 145 -18.63 -0.35 -16.70
CA VAL A 145 -20.07 -0.53 -16.43
C VAL A 145 -20.62 0.60 -15.57
N ALA A 146 -19.85 1.09 -14.58
CA ALA A 146 -20.24 2.26 -13.80
C ALA A 146 -20.46 3.49 -14.70
N SER A 147 -19.59 3.67 -15.71
CA SER A 147 -19.69 4.77 -16.67
C SER A 147 -20.90 4.63 -17.58
N LEU A 148 -21.11 3.44 -18.17
CA LEU A 148 -22.22 3.19 -19.09
C LEU A 148 -23.58 3.28 -18.41
N MET A 149 -23.69 2.75 -17.19
CA MET A 149 -24.93 2.76 -16.42
C MET A 149 -25.12 4.01 -15.55
N GLN A 150 -24.12 4.91 -15.52
CA GLN A 150 -24.06 6.08 -14.64
C GLN A 150 -24.40 5.71 -13.18
N ASN A 151 -23.96 4.52 -12.78
CA ASN A 151 -24.24 3.94 -11.46
C ASN A 151 -23.03 3.16 -10.92
N THR A 152 -22.42 3.69 -9.87
CA THR A 152 -21.23 3.09 -9.23
C THR A 152 -21.52 1.71 -8.64
N TRP A 153 -22.75 1.46 -8.16
CA TRP A 153 -23.16 0.16 -7.65
C TRP A 153 -23.18 -0.93 -8.71
N ALA A 154 -23.62 -0.58 -9.94
CA ALA A 154 -23.58 -1.52 -11.07
C ALA A 154 -22.14 -1.92 -11.42
N GLY A 155 -21.20 -0.96 -11.37
CA GLY A 155 -19.78 -1.22 -11.51
C GLY A 155 -19.24 -2.16 -10.43
N LEU A 156 -19.60 -1.94 -9.17
CA LEU A 156 -19.18 -2.79 -8.07
C LEU A 156 -19.69 -4.24 -8.22
N LEU A 157 -20.95 -4.40 -8.67
CA LEU A 157 -21.55 -5.71 -8.85
C LEU A 157 -20.90 -6.52 -9.97
N ILE A 158 -20.46 -5.88 -11.06
CA ILE A 158 -19.84 -6.60 -12.19
C ILE A 158 -18.39 -7.00 -11.94
N ALA A 159 -17.69 -6.29 -11.06
CA ALA A 159 -16.26 -6.54 -10.79
C ALA A 159 -15.94 -8.01 -10.44
N PRO A 160 -16.66 -8.67 -9.50
CA PRO A 160 -16.39 -10.06 -9.15
C PRO A 160 -16.65 -11.03 -10.31
N PHE A 161 -17.61 -10.75 -11.19
CA PHE A 161 -17.87 -11.58 -12.37
C PHE A 161 -16.75 -11.50 -13.39
N ALA A 162 -16.17 -10.32 -13.60
CA ALA A 162 -15.04 -10.14 -14.49
C ALA A 162 -13.79 -10.86 -13.95
N GLY A 163 -13.50 -10.75 -12.65
CA GLY A 163 -12.43 -11.52 -12.01
C GLY A 163 -12.68 -13.04 -12.06
N ALA A 164 -13.91 -13.46 -11.82
CA ALA A 164 -14.32 -14.87 -11.88
C ALA A 164 -14.17 -15.45 -13.30
N ALA A 165 -14.39 -14.67 -14.36
CA ALA A 165 -14.18 -15.13 -15.73
C ALA A 165 -12.71 -15.48 -15.99
N ILE A 166 -11.76 -14.70 -15.49
CA ILE A 166 -10.32 -15.01 -15.58
C ILE A 166 -9.97 -16.24 -14.73
N SER A 167 -10.56 -16.35 -13.51
CA SER A 167 -10.39 -17.52 -12.65
C SER A 167 -10.93 -18.79 -13.32
N TRP A 168 -12.05 -18.68 -14.01
CA TRP A 168 -12.65 -19.79 -14.77
C TRP A 168 -11.75 -20.25 -15.90
N LEU A 169 -11.14 -19.33 -16.66
CA LEU A 169 -10.14 -19.69 -17.67
C LEU A 169 -8.95 -20.42 -17.04
N LEU A 170 -8.42 -19.92 -15.93
CA LEU A 170 -7.34 -20.58 -15.20
C LEU A 170 -7.75 -22.03 -14.82
N ALA A 171 -8.92 -22.19 -14.22
CA ALA A 171 -9.42 -23.49 -13.76
C ALA A 171 -9.61 -24.46 -14.92
N VAL A 172 -10.23 -24.04 -16.02
CA VAL A 172 -10.48 -24.89 -17.18
C VAL A 172 -9.16 -25.40 -17.78
N PHE A 173 -8.21 -24.52 -18.01
CA PHE A 173 -6.95 -24.91 -18.65
C PHE A 173 -6.01 -25.67 -17.70
N ALA A 174 -5.98 -25.31 -16.41
CA ALA A 174 -5.15 -25.98 -15.44
C ALA A 174 -5.70 -27.37 -15.05
N ILE A 175 -7.01 -27.47 -14.80
CA ILE A 175 -7.62 -28.71 -14.27
C ILE A 175 -8.02 -29.63 -15.42
N LYS A 176 -8.75 -29.13 -16.42
CA LYS A 176 -9.30 -29.97 -17.49
C LYS A 176 -8.22 -30.34 -18.52
N TYR A 177 -7.34 -29.43 -18.88
CA TYR A 177 -6.31 -29.63 -19.89
C TYR A 177 -4.93 -29.93 -19.31
N GLY A 178 -4.75 -29.85 -17.99
CA GLY A 178 -3.48 -30.21 -17.32
C GLY A 178 -2.32 -29.27 -17.64
N ILE A 179 -2.60 -28.03 -18.06
CA ILE A 179 -1.56 -27.05 -18.36
C ILE A 179 -0.91 -26.59 -17.05
N ASP A 180 0.41 -26.36 -17.07
CA ASP A 180 1.13 -25.82 -15.92
C ASP A 180 0.50 -24.52 -15.43
N GLN A 181 0.15 -24.49 -14.14
CA GLN A 181 -0.63 -23.42 -13.52
C GLN A 181 0.15 -22.11 -13.44
N VAL A 182 1.47 -22.20 -13.24
CA VAL A 182 2.36 -21.02 -13.12
C VAL A 182 2.47 -20.33 -14.47
N VAL A 183 2.76 -21.11 -15.52
CA VAL A 183 2.86 -20.59 -16.89
C VAL A 183 1.54 -20.01 -17.35
N LEU A 184 0.44 -20.72 -17.09
CA LEU A 184 -0.90 -20.27 -17.46
C LEU A 184 -1.29 -18.99 -16.72
N GLY A 185 -1.01 -18.89 -15.41
CA GLY A 185 -1.29 -17.69 -14.62
C GLY A 185 -0.56 -16.46 -15.16
N PHE A 186 0.71 -16.61 -15.52
CA PHE A 186 1.49 -15.54 -16.14
C PHE A 186 0.89 -15.12 -17.50
N VAL A 187 0.54 -16.07 -18.36
CA VAL A 187 -0.08 -15.80 -19.67
C VAL A 187 -1.40 -15.05 -19.51
N LEU A 188 -2.24 -15.45 -18.56
CA LEU A 188 -3.51 -14.76 -18.27
C LEU A 188 -3.29 -13.32 -17.78
N ASN A 189 -2.29 -13.07 -16.93
CA ASN A 189 -1.94 -11.70 -16.53
C ASN A 189 -1.55 -10.84 -17.76
N VAL A 190 -0.66 -11.33 -18.60
CA VAL A 190 -0.24 -10.62 -19.81
C VAL A 190 -1.41 -10.39 -20.76
N LEU A 191 -2.29 -11.38 -20.93
CA LEU A 191 -3.49 -11.27 -21.74
C LEU A 191 -4.41 -10.14 -21.24
N VAL A 192 -4.68 -10.11 -19.93
CA VAL A 192 -5.57 -9.08 -19.34
C VAL A 192 -4.92 -7.71 -19.43
N ILE A 193 -3.63 -7.57 -19.11
CA ILE A 193 -2.91 -6.30 -19.24
C ILE A 193 -2.96 -5.79 -20.69
N GLY A 194 -2.70 -6.67 -21.66
CA GLY A 194 -2.76 -6.32 -23.08
C GLY A 194 -4.15 -5.91 -23.53
N LEU A 195 -5.17 -6.70 -23.18
CA LEU A 195 -6.55 -6.45 -23.55
C LEU A 195 -7.09 -5.15 -22.92
N THR A 196 -6.90 -4.96 -21.63
CA THR A 196 -7.36 -3.74 -20.94
C THR A 196 -6.62 -2.50 -21.44
N SER A 197 -5.31 -2.58 -21.70
CA SER A 197 -4.54 -1.48 -22.28
C SER A 197 -5.00 -1.13 -23.70
N PHE A 198 -5.31 -2.13 -24.52
CA PHE A 198 -5.84 -1.94 -25.86
C PHE A 198 -7.22 -1.26 -25.81
N LEU A 199 -8.14 -1.79 -25.01
CA LEU A 199 -9.49 -1.24 -24.87
C LEU A 199 -9.46 0.17 -24.25
N TYR A 200 -8.59 0.42 -23.30
CA TYR A 200 -8.40 1.74 -22.71
C TYR A 200 -8.03 2.78 -23.79
N LYS A 201 -7.03 2.47 -24.60
CA LYS A 201 -6.59 3.37 -25.68
C LYS A 201 -7.63 3.53 -26.80
N LYS A 202 -8.38 2.49 -27.13
CA LYS A 202 -9.32 2.48 -28.27
C LYS A 202 -10.73 2.95 -27.91
N LEU A 203 -11.17 2.74 -26.67
CA LEU A 203 -12.53 3.07 -26.23
C LEU A 203 -12.55 4.15 -25.14
N LEU A 204 -11.77 4.00 -24.08
CA LEU A 204 -11.89 4.88 -22.92
C LEU A 204 -11.32 6.27 -23.18
N ILE A 205 -10.18 6.38 -23.86
CA ILE A 205 -9.58 7.68 -24.18
C ILE A 205 -10.45 8.47 -25.19
N PRO A 206 -10.82 7.90 -26.38
CA PRO A 206 -11.59 8.65 -27.37
C PRO A 206 -13.02 9.00 -26.94
N TYR A 207 -13.64 8.15 -26.11
CA TYR A 207 -15.03 8.30 -25.67
C TYR A 207 -15.12 8.45 -24.14
N GLN A 208 -14.28 9.29 -23.57
CA GLN A 208 -14.11 9.44 -22.12
C GLN A 208 -15.42 9.77 -21.40
N SER A 209 -16.27 10.63 -21.97
CA SER A 209 -17.56 11.01 -21.39
C SER A 209 -18.55 9.86 -21.24
N THR A 210 -18.43 8.83 -22.07
CA THR A 210 -19.36 7.68 -22.07
C THR A 210 -18.78 6.46 -21.36
N TRP A 211 -17.48 6.19 -21.57
CA TRP A 211 -16.85 4.94 -21.14
C TRP A 211 -15.92 5.08 -19.92
N ASN A 212 -15.57 6.32 -19.55
CA ASN A 212 -14.63 6.61 -18.45
C ASN A 212 -15.09 7.80 -17.60
N SER A 213 -16.40 7.88 -17.36
CA SER A 213 -17.05 8.89 -16.52
C SER A 213 -17.73 8.28 -15.29
N GLY A 214 -17.29 7.11 -14.84
CA GLY A 214 -17.79 6.44 -13.65
C GLY A 214 -17.62 7.34 -12.42
N GLY A 215 -18.68 7.48 -11.62
CA GLY A 215 -18.63 8.22 -10.37
C GLY A 215 -17.80 7.52 -9.30
N THR A 216 -17.53 8.22 -8.21
CA THR A 216 -16.95 7.67 -6.99
C THR A 216 -18.04 7.41 -5.96
N PHE A 217 -17.81 6.45 -5.07
CA PHE A 217 -18.69 6.28 -3.92
C PHE A 217 -18.60 7.49 -3.00
N ALA A 218 -19.72 7.90 -2.42
CA ALA A 218 -19.69 8.85 -1.32
C ALA A 218 -19.01 8.22 -0.10
N PRO A 219 -18.18 8.96 0.64
CA PRO A 219 -17.58 8.47 1.87
C PRO A 219 -18.67 8.02 2.85
N ILE A 220 -18.49 6.84 3.43
CA ILE A 220 -19.40 6.31 4.45
C ILE A 220 -18.77 6.60 5.82
N GLU A 221 -19.31 7.58 6.52
CA GLU A 221 -18.88 7.87 7.88
C GLU A 221 -19.36 6.80 8.84
N ILE A 222 -18.42 6.02 9.41
CA ILE A 222 -18.72 5.04 10.43
C ILE A 222 -18.91 5.78 11.76
N PRO A 223 -20.12 5.75 12.38
CA PRO A 223 -20.36 6.43 13.65
C PRO A 223 -19.32 6.01 14.69
N ILE A 224 -18.83 6.96 15.49
CA ILE A 224 -17.79 6.79 16.51
C ILE A 224 -16.37 6.69 15.91
N LEU A 225 -16.09 5.77 14.95
CA LEU A 225 -14.75 5.62 14.36
C LEU A 225 -14.32 6.89 13.60
N SER A 226 -15.21 7.48 12.81
CA SER A 226 -14.92 8.70 12.06
C SER A 226 -14.57 9.91 12.92
N LYS A 227 -14.94 9.89 14.22
CA LYS A 227 -14.66 10.95 15.18
C LYS A 227 -13.37 10.76 15.97
N ILE A 228 -12.71 9.60 15.85
CA ILE A 228 -11.44 9.34 16.54
C ILE A 228 -10.34 10.14 15.85
N PRO A 229 -9.61 11.01 16.57
CA PRO A 229 -8.51 11.77 16.00
C PRO A 229 -7.47 10.86 15.35
N VAL A 230 -6.94 11.26 14.20
CA VAL A 230 -5.97 10.51 13.35
C VAL A 230 -6.57 9.28 12.67
N ILE A 231 -7.35 8.45 13.38
CA ILE A 231 -7.90 7.19 12.83
C ILE A 231 -9.12 7.47 11.93
N GLY A 232 -10.00 8.37 12.34
CA GLY A 232 -11.20 8.72 11.58
C GLY A 232 -10.92 9.13 10.14
N PRO A 233 -10.02 10.06 9.91
CA PRO A 233 -9.64 10.48 8.55
C PRO A 233 -8.87 9.46 7.73
N ILE A 234 -8.32 8.42 8.36
CA ILE A 234 -7.59 7.34 7.66
C ILE A 234 -8.56 6.30 7.11
N LEU A 235 -9.69 6.11 7.76
CA LEU A 235 -10.73 5.14 7.39
C LEU A 235 -11.76 5.74 6.44
#